data_467836a4fb8b89b0ceb3a4a9e9918327
#
_entry.id   467836a4fb8b89b0ceb3a4a9e9918327
#
_cell.length_a   1.000
_cell.length_b   1.000
_cell.length_c   1.000
_cell.angle_alpha   90.00
_cell.angle_beta   90.00
_cell.angle_gamma   90.00
#
_symmetry.space_group_name_H-M   'P 1'
#
loop_
_entity.id
_entity.type
_entity.pdbx_description
1 polymer ?
#
loop_
_entity_poly.entity_id
_entity_poly.type
_entity_poly.pdbx_seq_one_letter_code
_entity_poly.pdbx_strand_id
1 'polypeptide(L)'
;CPPWFGGEIDLLHPQVDLATEPRWARQTATFGEDPELTGILGAAYIRGFQGDTFGPGSVSTMTKHFPGGGPQLDGEDPHFPYGREQVYPGGEFELHLKPFEDALAAGTRQMMPYYGMPVGTEYEEVGFGFNRSVITGLLRERFGFDGLVCTDWGLINDAEIFGQPFPARAWGVEDLT
;
A
#
# COMPACT_ATOMS: atom_id res chain seq x y z
N CYS A 1 -10.73 -18.44 6.74
CA CYS A 1 -10.49 -17.56 7.91
C CYS A 1 -10.78 -18.31 9.18
N PRO A 2 -9.99 -18.16 10.26
CA PRO A 2 -10.32 -18.80 11.53
C PRO A 2 -11.61 -18.20 12.11
N PRO A 3 -12.42 -19.00 12.84
CA PRO A 3 -13.75 -18.61 13.33
C PRO A 3 -13.76 -17.48 14.38
N TRP A 4 -12.61 -16.94 14.69
CA TRP A 4 -12.42 -15.85 15.65
C TRP A 4 -12.89 -14.48 15.16
N PHE A 5 -13.05 -14.31 13.85
CA PHE A 5 -13.45 -13.04 13.23
C PHE A 5 -14.92 -12.99 12.82
N GLY A 6 -15.76 -13.83 13.43
CA GLY A 6 -17.20 -13.66 13.38
C GLY A 6 -17.86 -13.67 12.00
N GLY A 7 -17.29 -14.39 11.03
CA GLY A 7 -17.86 -14.44 9.68
C GLY A 7 -17.55 -13.21 8.83
N GLU A 8 -16.57 -12.42 9.23
CA GLU A 8 -16.19 -11.17 8.59
C GLU A 8 -15.55 -11.42 7.23
N ILE A 9 -15.95 -10.61 6.27
CA ILE A 9 -15.35 -10.55 4.95
C ILE A 9 -14.27 -9.49 5.01
N ASP A 10 -13.02 -9.88 4.74
CA ASP A 10 -11.93 -8.94 4.54
C ASP A 10 -11.99 -8.39 3.13
N LEU A 11 -11.99 -7.08 3.00
CA LEU A 11 -12.01 -6.40 1.72
C LEU A 11 -10.63 -5.84 1.41
N LEU A 12 -10.02 -6.30 0.30
CA LEU A 12 -8.69 -5.87 -0.18
C LEU A 12 -8.69 -4.47 -0.82
N HIS A 13 -9.47 -3.55 -0.27
CA HIS A 13 -9.67 -2.17 -0.70
C HIS A 13 -9.92 -1.27 0.51
N PRO A 14 -9.79 0.07 0.37
CA PRO A 14 -9.62 0.85 -0.88
C PRO A 14 -8.17 0.90 -1.38
N GLN A 15 -8.02 1.08 -2.70
CA GLN A 15 -6.75 1.48 -3.30
C GLN A 15 -6.72 3.00 -3.40
N VAL A 16 -5.94 3.63 -2.52
CA VAL A 16 -5.84 5.10 -2.40
C VAL A 16 -4.53 5.66 -2.99
N ASP A 17 -3.85 4.87 -3.80
CA ASP A 17 -2.73 5.35 -4.59
C ASP A 17 -3.15 6.51 -5.50
N LEU A 18 -2.29 7.52 -5.66
CA LEU A 18 -2.54 8.61 -6.59
C LEU A 18 -2.06 8.25 -8.00
N ALA A 19 -2.89 8.43 -9.00
CA ALA A 19 -2.60 8.12 -10.41
C ALA A 19 -1.69 9.19 -11.05
N THR A 20 -0.52 9.46 -10.47
CA THR A 20 0.39 10.54 -10.87
C THR A 20 1.29 10.16 -12.05
N GLU A 21 1.48 8.88 -12.34
CA GLU A 21 2.21 8.42 -13.52
C GLU A 21 1.21 7.86 -14.57
N PRO A 22 0.98 8.57 -15.67
CA PRO A 22 -0.06 8.21 -16.63
C PRO A 22 0.17 6.88 -17.38
N ARG A 23 1.40 6.35 -17.38
CA ARG A 23 1.74 5.05 -17.98
C ARG A 23 1.51 3.88 -17.03
N TRP A 24 1.30 4.16 -15.75
CA TRP A 24 1.10 3.10 -14.75
C TRP A 24 -0.20 2.33 -14.99
N ALA A 25 -0.10 1.02 -15.19
CA ALA A 25 -1.22 0.17 -15.59
C ALA A 25 -2.36 0.10 -14.57
N ARG A 26 -2.10 0.40 -13.29
CA ARG A 26 -3.09 0.28 -12.21
C ARG A 26 -3.88 1.55 -11.92
N GLN A 27 -3.76 2.60 -12.71
CA GLN A 27 -4.55 3.83 -12.57
C GLN A 27 -6.05 3.57 -12.48
N THR A 28 -6.55 2.61 -13.27
CA THR A 28 -7.99 2.29 -13.35
C THR A 28 -8.59 1.79 -12.04
N ALA A 29 -7.76 1.39 -11.08
CA ALA A 29 -8.21 0.93 -9.77
C ALA A 29 -8.13 2.04 -8.69
N THR A 30 -7.65 3.24 -9.04
CA THR A 30 -7.51 4.39 -8.15
C THR A 30 -8.72 5.31 -8.20
N PHE A 31 -8.79 6.26 -7.27
CA PHE A 31 -9.76 7.36 -7.31
C PHE A 31 -9.27 8.58 -8.13
N GLY A 32 -8.09 8.50 -8.74
CA GLY A 32 -7.49 9.56 -9.55
C GLY A 32 -6.19 10.11 -8.98
N GLU A 33 -5.81 11.28 -9.46
CA GLU A 33 -4.53 11.93 -9.11
C GLU A 33 -4.65 12.99 -8.01
N ASP A 34 -5.86 13.45 -7.73
CA ASP A 34 -6.12 14.49 -6.72
C ASP A 34 -6.08 13.87 -5.30
N PRO A 35 -5.15 14.33 -4.42
CA PRO A 35 -4.97 13.75 -3.10
C PRO A 35 -6.15 14.01 -2.15
N GLU A 36 -6.78 15.18 -2.23
CA GLU A 36 -7.91 15.53 -1.37
C GLU A 36 -9.15 14.72 -1.75
N LEU A 37 -9.47 14.65 -3.04
CA LEU A 37 -10.59 13.87 -3.53
C LEU A 37 -10.40 12.37 -3.23
N THR A 38 -9.20 11.84 -3.47
CA THR A 38 -8.86 10.44 -3.17
C THR A 38 -9.00 10.14 -1.68
N GLY A 39 -8.53 11.04 -0.82
CA GLY A 39 -8.67 10.92 0.63
C GLY A 39 -10.15 10.90 1.07
N ILE A 40 -10.96 11.82 0.58
CA ILE A 40 -12.41 11.89 0.87
C ILE A 40 -13.12 10.61 0.44
N LEU A 41 -12.88 10.13 -0.79
CA LEU A 41 -13.52 8.93 -1.33
C LEU A 41 -13.05 7.67 -0.60
N GLY A 42 -11.75 7.55 -0.34
CA GLY A 42 -11.18 6.45 0.44
C GLY A 42 -11.74 6.37 1.86
N ALA A 43 -11.83 7.50 2.55
CA ALA A 43 -12.42 7.60 3.88
C ALA A 43 -13.91 7.22 3.88
N ALA A 44 -14.68 7.68 2.89
CA ALA A 44 -16.09 7.33 2.73
C ALA A 44 -16.26 5.82 2.47
N TYR A 45 -15.39 5.24 1.66
CA TYR A 45 -15.36 3.81 1.37
C TYR A 45 -15.12 2.99 2.65
N ILE A 46 -14.11 3.36 3.45
CA ILE A 46 -13.77 2.70 4.71
C ILE A 46 -14.96 2.74 5.68
N ARG A 47 -15.55 3.92 5.91
CA ARG A 47 -16.71 4.07 6.78
C ARG A 47 -17.93 3.29 6.29
N GLY A 48 -18.13 3.22 4.97
CA GLY A 48 -19.23 2.46 4.38
C GLY A 48 -19.18 0.95 4.68
N PHE A 49 -17.98 0.38 4.71
CA PHE A 49 -17.79 -1.05 4.99
C PHE A 49 -17.56 -1.35 6.48
N GLN A 50 -16.80 -0.54 7.17
CA GLN A 50 -16.49 -0.75 8.59
C GLN A 50 -17.60 -0.26 9.52
N GLY A 51 -18.42 0.70 9.07
CA GLY A 51 -19.37 1.41 9.91
C GLY A 51 -18.71 2.49 10.77
N ASP A 52 -19.51 3.23 11.53
CA ASP A 52 -19.02 4.27 12.45
C ASP A 52 -18.25 3.70 13.65
N THR A 53 -18.54 2.45 13.99
CA THR A 53 -17.86 1.71 15.05
C THR A 53 -17.52 0.32 14.54
N PHE A 54 -16.24 -0.01 14.54
CA PHE A 54 -15.78 -1.33 14.12
C PHE A 54 -16.22 -2.40 15.12
N GLY A 55 -16.87 -3.46 14.62
CA GLY A 55 -17.43 -4.52 15.46
C GLY A 55 -17.81 -5.77 14.66
N PRO A 56 -18.54 -6.72 15.28
CA PRO A 56 -18.85 -8.02 14.67
C PRO A 56 -19.63 -7.98 13.36
N GLY A 57 -20.27 -6.87 13.04
CA GLY A 57 -20.99 -6.68 11.77
C GLY A 57 -20.21 -5.87 10.74
N SER A 58 -18.98 -5.49 11.04
CA SER A 58 -18.12 -4.68 10.15
C SER A 58 -17.42 -5.56 9.14
N VAL A 59 -17.20 -5.02 7.94
CA VAL A 59 -16.24 -5.57 6.97
C VAL A 59 -14.93 -4.86 7.15
N SER A 60 -13.87 -5.59 7.49
CA SER A 60 -12.53 -5.01 7.62
C SER A 60 -11.98 -4.57 6.28
N THR A 61 -11.54 -3.33 6.18
CA THR A 61 -10.93 -2.78 4.96
C THR A 61 -9.42 -2.81 5.04
N MET A 62 -8.78 -3.10 3.90
CA MET A 62 -7.33 -3.08 3.74
C MET A 62 -6.95 -1.95 2.80
N THR A 63 -6.51 -0.85 3.37
CA THR A 63 -6.05 0.31 2.58
C THR A 63 -4.70 0.00 1.93
N LYS A 64 -4.57 0.35 0.65
CA LYS A 64 -3.38 0.04 -0.13
C LYS A 64 -3.08 1.07 -1.21
N HIS A 65 -1.85 1.11 -1.71
CA HIS A 65 -0.65 0.37 -1.26
C HIS A 65 0.31 1.36 -0.59
N PHE A 66 0.48 1.24 0.69
CA PHE A 66 1.28 2.19 1.48
C PHE A 66 2.76 2.15 1.07
N PRO A 67 3.43 3.30 0.91
CA PRO A 67 3.00 4.69 1.11
C PRO A 67 2.48 5.40 -0.15
N GLY A 68 2.05 4.68 -1.15
CA GLY A 68 1.49 5.16 -2.42
C GLY A 68 2.23 4.59 -3.62
N GLY A 69 1.53 3.86 -4.49
CA GLY A 69 2.10 3.13 -5.63
C GLY A 69 2.19 3.93 -6.93
N GLY A 70 1.66 5.17 -6.97
CA GLY A 70 1.54 5.94 -8.20
C GLY A 70 2.84 6.33 -8.91
N PRO A 71 3.89 6.80 -8.20
CA PRO A 71 5.07 7.37 -8.84
C PRO A 71 6.10 6.34 -9.29
N GLN A 72 5.66 5.39 -10.12
CA GLN A 72 6.53 4.36 -10.70
C GLN A 72 7.44 4.95 -11.78
N LEU A 73 8.73 4.62 -11.73
CA LEU A 73 9.66 5.00 -12.78
C LEU A 73 9.16 4.44 -14.13
N ASP A 74 8.98 5.34 -15.09
CA ASP A 74 8.47 5.04 -16.43
C ASP A 74 7.12 4.30 -16.49
N GLY A 75 6.37 4.26 -15.38
CA GLY A 75 5.10 3.54 -15.26
C GLY A 75 5.24 2.04 -15.17
N GLU A 76 6.45 1.54 -14.97
CA GLU A 76 6.76 0.11 -14.93
C GLU A 76 6.16 -0.58 -13.71
N ASP A 77 5.89 -1.88 -13.84
CA ASP A 77 5.18 -2.66 -12.84
C ASP A 77 6.14 -3.25 -11.78
N PRO A 78 6.00 -2.91 -10.48
CA PRO A 78 6.88 -3.39 -9.42
C PRO A 78 6.67 -4.85 -9.03
N HIS A 79 5.75 -5.57 -9.65
CA HIS A 79 5.71 -7.02 -9.55
C HIS A 79 6.94 -7.67 -10.19
N PHE A 80 7.68 -6.92 -11.00
CA PHE A 80 8.87 -7.38 -11.72
C PHE A 80 10.11 -6.59 -11.32
N PRO A 81 11.31 -7.20 -11.40
CA PRO A 81 12.56 -6.54 -11.00
C PRO A 81 12.85 -5.22 -11.73
N TYR A 82 12.44 -5.11 -13.00
CA TYR A 82 12.67 -3.93 -13.82
C TYR A 82 11.80 -2.73 -13.39
N GLY A 83 10.63 -2.97 -12.78
CA GLY A 83 9.70 -1.95 -12.35
C GLY A 83 9.78 -1.60 -10.86
N ARG A 84 10.81 -2.06 -10.15
CA ARG A 84 10.93 -1.89 -8.70
C ARG A 84 11.08 -0.45 -8.24
N GLU A 85 11.61 0.44 -9.07
CA GLU A 85 11.98 1.79 -8.68
C GLU A 85 10.79 2.74 -8.65
N GLN A 86 10.69 3.47 -7.55
CA GLN A 86 9.69 4.50 -7.35
C GLN A 86 10.38 5.83 -7.11
N VAL A 87 10.07 6.83 -7.95
CA VAL A 87 10.79 8.09 -8.02
C VAL A 87 9.87 9.28 -7.85
N TYR A 88 10.39 10.34 -7.26
CA TYR A 88 9.63 11.56 -6.94
C TYR A 88 10.34 12.79 -7.53
N PRO A 89 10.33 12.98 -8.85
CA PRO A 89 11.09 14.05 -9.51
C PRO A 89 10.68 15.45 -9.07
N GLY A 90 9.44 15.62 -8.61
CA GLY A 90 8.96 16.87 -8.01
C GLY A 90 9.27 17.02 -6.52
N GLY A 91 9.86 16.03 -5.88
CA GLY A 91 10.09 16.04 -4.42
C GLY A 91 8.82 15.85 -3.58
N GLU A 92 7.71 15.41 -4.19
CA GLU A 92 6.37 15.42 -3.61
C GLU A 92 5.99 14.06 -2.97
N PHE A 93 6.91 13.43 -2.23
CA PHE A 93 6.62 12.18 -1.51
C PHE A 93 5.43 12.35 -0.55
N GLU A 94 5.40 13.44 0.21
CA GLU A 94 4.34 13.74 1.19
C GLU A 94 2.95 13.85 0.56
N LEU A 95 2.85 14.27 -0.70
CA LEU A 95 1.57 14.33 -1.43
C LEU A 95 0.89 12.95 -1.48
N HIS A 96 1.69 11.90 -1.67
CA HIS A 96 1.19 10.52 -1.76
C HIS A 96 0.71 9.96 -0.43
N LEU A 97 1.11 10.55 0.69
CA LEU A 97 0.67 10.14 2.03
C LEU A 97 -0.70 10.68 2.40
N LYS A 98 -1.14 11.79 1.78
CA LYS A 98 -2.38 12.47 2.14
C LYS A 98 -3.62 11.55 2.15
N PRO A 99 -3.87 10.70 1.14
CA PRO A 99 -5.00 9.78 1.17
C PRO A 99 -4.92 8.73 2.29
N PHE A 100 -3.71 8.36 2.68
CA PHE A 100 -3.51 7.41 3.79
C PHE A 100 -3.79 8.07 5.15
N GLU A 101 -3.46 9.35 5.33
CA GLU A 101 -3.84 10.11 6.53
C GLU A 101 -5.37 10.11 6.71
N ASP A 102 -6.11 10.37 5.64
CA ASP A 102 -7.58 10.37 5.65
C ASP A 102 -8.15 8.97 5.90
N ALA A 103 -7.52 7.92 5.33
CA ALA A 103 -7.89 6.54 5.59
C ALA A 103 -7.64 6.13 7.06
N LEU A 104 -6.53 6.56 7.65
CA LEU A 104 -6.23 6.36 9.07
C LEU A 104 -7.23 7.09 9.97
N ALA A 105 -7.55 8.33 9.64
CA ALA A 105 -8.59 9.10 10.33
C ALA A 105 -9.99 8.48 10.21
N ALA A 106 -10.26 7.76 9.12
CA ALA A 106 -11.48 6.97 8.92
C ALA A 106 -11.47 5.62 9.67
N GLY A 107 -10.36 5.26 10.31
CA GLY A 107 -10.23 4.07 11.15
C GLY A 107 -9.95 2.78 10.38
N THR A 108 -9.25 2.84 9.23
CA THR A 108 -8.81 1.62 8.52
C THR A 108 -8.11 0.65 9.47
N ARG A 109 -8.38 -0.64 9.34
CA ARG A 109 -7.87 -1.68 10.23
C ARG A 109 -6.70 -2.46 9.67
N GLN A 110 -6.54 -2.44 8.36
CA GLN A 110 -5.45 -3.13 7.70
C GLN A 110 -4.76 -2.19 6.71
N MET A 111 -3.44 -2.37 6.58
CA MET A 111 -2.61 -1.61 5.67
C MET A 111 -1.73 -2.57 4.87
N MET A 112 -1.73 -2.44 3.56
CA MET A 112 -0.89 -3.24 2.68
C MET A 112 0.24 -2.38 2.13
N PRO A 113 1.52 -2.68 2.45
CA PRO A 113 2.64 -1.99 1.84
C PRO A 113 2.80 -2.40 0.37
N TYR A 114 3.31 -1.45 -0.43
CA TYR A 114 3.55 -1.67 -1.85
C TYR A 114 4.86 -2.41 -2.12
N TYR A 115 5.00 -2.95 -3.32
CA TYR A 115 6.24 -3.61 -3.76
C TYR A 115 7.37 -2.63 -4.07
N GLY A 116 7.03 -1.38 -4.43
CA GLY A 116 7.99 -0.38 -4.88
C GLY A 116 9.13 -0.14 -3.90
N MET A 117 10.24 0.32 -4.43
CA MET A 117 11.44 0.70 -3.71
C MET A 117 11.70 2.19 -3.96
N PRO A 118 11.76 3.04 -2.92
CA PRO A 118 12.02 4.47 -3.10
C PRO A 118 13.45 4.68 -3.56
N VAL A 119 13.65 5.54 -4.55
CA VAL A 119 14.98 5.91 -5.06
C VAL A 119 15.16 7.42 -4.99
N GLY A 120 16.30 7.87 -4.49
CA GLY A 120 16.63 9.29 -4.37
C GLY A 120 15.76 10.05 -3.36
N THR A 121 15.29 9.38 -2.32
CA THR A 121 14.53 9.95 -1.19
C THR A 121 15.36 9.91 0.10
N GLU A 122 14.79 10.37 1.21
CA GLU A 122 15.40 10.22 2.54
C GLU A 122 15.28 8.81 3.13
N TYR A 123 14.47 7.95 2.53
CA TYR A 123 14.24 6.58 2.97
C TYR A 123 15.28 5.63 2.36
N GLU A 124 15.51 4.50 3.01
CA GLU A 124 16.40 3.47 2.49
C GLU A 124 15.92 2.97 1.12
N GLU A 125 16.82 2.73 0.19
CA GLU A 125 16.51 2.12 -1.11
C GLU A 125 16.22 0.62 -0.94
N VAL A 126 15.13 0.34 -0.24
CA VAL A 126 14.60 -0.97 0.10
C VAL A 126 13.10 -0.99 -0.19
N GLY A 127 12.61 -2.09 -0.72
CA GLY A 127 11.18 -2.27 -1.00
C GLY A 127 10.31 -1.93 0.21
N PHE A 128 9.23 -1.20 0.00
CA PHE A 128 8.44 -0.60 1.10
C PHE A 128 8.00 -1.61 2.16
N GLY A 129 7.68 -2.84 1.78
CA GLY A 129 7.30 -3.89 2.74
C GLY A 129 8.42 -4.32 3.70
N PHE A 130 9.67 -4.05 3.36
CA PHE A 130 10.86 -4.34 4.17
C PHE A 130 11.52 -3.08 4.73
N ASN A 131 11.04 -1.89 4.34
CA ASN A 131 11.62 -0.62 4.69
C ASN A 131 11.25 -0.22 6.12
N ARG A 132 12.24 -0.26 7.03
CA ARG A 132 12.01 0.05 8.43
C ARG A 132 11.59 1.50 8.64
N SER A 133 12.20 2.45 7.94
CA SER A 133 11.86 3.86 8.08
C SER A 133 10.43 4.12 7.62
N VAL A 134 9.93 3.38 6.62
CA VAL A 134 8.55 3.49 6.14
C VAL A 134 7.56 2.74 7.06
N ILE A 135 7.80 1.46 7.36
CA ILE A 135 6.84 0.68 8.15
C ILE A 135 6.86 1.07 9.63
N THR A 136 8.04 1.15 10.24
CA THR A 136 8.14 1.52 11.65
C THR A 136 8.07 3.03 11.82
N GLY A 137 8.95 3.77 11.19
CA GLY A 137 9.06 5.21 11.38
C GLY A 137 7.82 5.97 10.91
N LEU A 138 7.41 5.74 9.67
CA LEU A 138 6.30 6.49 9.09
C LEU A 138 4.93 5.94 9.52
N LEU A 139 4.66 4.65 9.26
CA LEU A 139 3.33 4.09 9.51
C LEU A 139 3.04 3.91 11.00
N ARG A 140 3.96 3.32 11.77
CA ARG A 140 3.73 3.05 13.19
C ARG A 140 3.95 4.26 14.09
N GLU A 141 5.08 4.97 13.94
CA GLU A 141 5.45 6.03 14.87
C GLU A 141 4.84 7.38 14.49
N ARG A 142 4.99 7.83 13.22
CA ARG A 142 4.45 9.12 12.79
C ARG A 142 2.93 9.11 12.71
N PHE A 143 2.33 8.09 12.10
CA PHE A 143 0.88 8.00 11.91
C PHE A 143 0.14 7.24 13.01
N GLY A 144 0.84 6.58 13.92
CA GLY A 144 0.24 5.88 15.05
C GLY A 144 -0.63 4.67 14.67
N PHE A 145 -0.41 4.07 13.49
CA PHE A 145 -1.19 2.92 13.07
C PHE A 145 -0.89 1.68 13.90
N ASP A 146 -1.89 1.16 14.59
CA ASP A 146 -1.82 -0.02 15.47
C ASP A 146 -2.47 -1.29 14.88
N GLY A 147 -3.06 -1.17 13.67
CA GLY A 147 -3.72 -2.26 12.98
C GLY A 147 -2.78 -3.29 12.34
N LEU A 148 -3.33 -4.16 11.52
CA LEU A 148 -2.58 -5.19 10.82
C LEU A 148 -1.82 -4.62 9.61
N VAL A 149 -0.54 -4.97 9.49
CA VAL A 149 0.21 -4.81 8.24
C VAL A 149 0.15 -6.14 7.51
N CYS A 150 -0.52 -6.17 6.38
CA CYS A 150 -0.68 -7.36 5.55
C CYS A 150 0.23 -7.24 4.34
N THR A 151 1.10 -8.22 4.13
CA THR A 151 1.97 -8.23 2.95
C THR A 151 1.16 -8.40 1.67
N ASP A 152 1.61 -7.77 0.59
CA ASP A 152 1.11 -8.06 -0.74
C ASP A 152 1.58 -9.46 -1.21
N TRP A 153 1.03 -9.97 -2.30
CA TRP A 153 1.24 -11.34 -2.78
C TRP A 153 2.69 -11.60 -3.19
N GLY A 154 3.28 -12.68 -2.67
CA GLY A 154 4.66 -13.06 -2.98
C GLY A 154 5.70 -12.00 -2.58
N LEU A 155 5.42 -11.19 -1.54
CA LEU A 155 6.36 -10.19 -1.06
C LEU A 155 7.57 -10.82 -0.36
N ILE A 156 7.32 -11.79 0.52
CA ILE A 156 8.34 -12.35 1.43
C ILE A 156 8.87 -13.72 1.04
N ASN A 157 8.29 -14.35 0.02
CA ASN A 157 8.71 -15.68 -0.42
C ASN A 157 8.56 -15.82 -1.93
N ASP A 158 9.35 -16.70 -2.49
CA ASP A 158 9.21 -17.08 -3.89
C ASP A 158 7.84 -17.71 -4.13
N ALA A 159 7.32 -17.49 -5.32
CA ALA A 159 6.07 -18.05 -5.79
C ALA A 159 6.24 -18.63 -7.19
N GLU A 160 5.31 -19.48 -7.59
CA GLU A 160 5.16 -19.93 -8.97
C GLU A 160 3.79 -19.48 -9.49
N ILE A 161 3.77 -18.79 -10.62
CA ILE A 161 2.55 -18.31 -11.24
C ILE A 161 2.53 -18.81 -12.70
N PHE A 162 1.53 -19.63 -13.03
CA PHE A 162 1.40 -20.27 -14.35
C PHE A 162 2.67 -21.04 -14.80
N GLY A 163 3.34 -21.71 -13.86
CA GLY A 163 4.56 -22.48 -14.14
C GLY A 163 5.81 -21.62 -14.35
N GLN A 164 5.74 -20.33 -14.06
CA GLN A 164 6.89 -19.42 -14.09
C GLN A 164 7.32 -19.05 -12.66
N PRO A 165 8.63 -19.08 -12.37
CA PRO A 165 9.13 -18.66 -11.08
C PRO A 165 8.99 -17.15 -10.92
N PHE A 166 8.43 -16.76 -9.77
CA PHE A 166 8.36 -15.37 -9.32
C PHE A 166 9.14 -15.26 -8.02
N PRO A 167 10.33 -14.63 -8.02
CA PRO A 167 11.10 -14.42 -6.81
C PRO A 167 10.35 -13.48 -5.85
N ALA A 168 10.66 -13.59 -4.56
CA ALA A 168 10.20 -12.65 -3.56
C ALA A 168 10.50 -11.21 -3.98
N ARG A 169 9.57 -10.27 -3.71
CA ARG A 169 9.73 -8.86 -4.07
C ARG A 169 10.46 -8.10 -2.97
N ALA A 170 11.53 -8.68 -2.48
CA ALA A 170 12.36 -8.14 -1.41
C ALA A 170 13.46 -7.22 -1.97
N TRP A 171 13.05 -6.23 -2.75
CA TRP A 171 13.97 -5.31 -3.42
C TRP A 171 14.90 -4.61 -2.44
N GLY A 172 16.21 -4.62 -2.71
CA GLY A 172 17.24 -4.02 -1.84
C GLY A 172 17.57 -4.83 -0.58
N VAL A 173 17.01 -6.04 -0.42
CA VAL A 173 17.29 -6.94 0.72
C VAL A 173 17.66 -8.35 0.22
N GLU A 174 18.36 -8.43 -0.89
CA GLU A 174 18.73 -9.67 -1.56
C GLU A 174 19.53 -10.66 -0.66
N ASP A 175 20.09 -10.17 0.44
CA ASP A 175 20.90 -10.95 1.38
C ASP A 175 20.14 -11.43 2.64
N LEU A 176 18.81 -11.29 2.68
CA LEU A 176 18.00 -11.75 3.81
C LEU A 176 17.61 -13.25 3.76
N THR A 177 18.24 -14.03 2.92
CA THR A 177 18.03 -15.49 2.80
C THR A 177 19.06 -16.30 3.58
#